data_cabee5f0b93358c562ea3863b4de6bf2
#
_entry.id   cabee5f0b93358c562ea3863b4de6bf2
#
_cell.length_a   1.000
_cell.length_b   1.000
_cell.length_c   1.000
_cell.angle_alpha   90.00
_cell.angle_beta   90.00
_cell.angle_gamma   90.00
#
_symmetry.space_group_name_H-M   'P 1'
#
loop_
_entity.id
_entity.type
_entity.pdbx_description
1 polymer ?
#
loop_
_entity_poly.entity_id
_entity_poly.type
_entity_poly.pdbx_seq_one_letter_code
_entity_poly.pdbx_strand_id
1 'polypeptide(L)'
;MKKVLGFSRAALALTIVLGAFIFVSCESTKQDATAASESSERSAPAESSSKKESQSSAPISSKSQFKKLLQDVKISVIASPKETVKGKAFASAYKIQALNSNGSPCASLKVTVEYPAAKTADSVTCDKAEIVTDQNGVAEWTALVPEFAANASVLFYPAPPSSDPELIRMASAVAAEAPWKARTNLSSRAGILVSIVDYRQNGTINIGNGSQPSAQVLTSNLWRSNLMGAQNADFHNSVDADDPARIRSDALKQLNGNSLFKYVVYGRVKYAGEMTKDADGFYNVTFNGTLGALNISTGEVLMTAKKTVTVKDKSEWKVVGDAQQEMAKLFCEELLYSLYN
;
A
#
# COMPACT_ATOMS: atom_id res chain seq x y z
N MET A 1 41.88 -40.99 -8.04
CA MET A 1 41.92 -39.55 -8.45
C MET A 1 40.54 -38.94 -8.35
N LYS A 2 40.27 -38.17 -7.28
CA LYS A 2 38.99 -37.48 -7.06
C LYS A 2 39.11 -36.06 -7.57
N LYS A 3 38.33 -35.67 -8.58
CA LYS A 3 38.18 -34.27 -9.01
C LYS A 3 37.04 -33.63 -8.21
N VAL A 4 37.37 -32.62 -7.42
CA VAL A 4 36.43 -31.76 -6.74
C VAL A 4 36.02 -30.66 -7.70
N LEU A 5 34.69 -30.58 -8.04
CA LEU A 5 34.13 -29.45 -8.77
C LEU A 5 33.76 -28.35 -7.78
N GLY A 6 34.43 -27.20 -7.93
CA GLY A 6 34.12 -25.99 -7.20
C GLY A 6 32.87 -25.32 -7.77
N PHE A 7 31.86 -25.11 -6.92
CA PHE A 7 30.71 -24.29 -7.25
C PHE A 7 31.05 -22.81 -7.03
N SER A 8 31.15 -22.08 -8.13
CA SER A 8 31.21 -20.61 -8.12
C SER A 8 29.84 -20.04 -7.81
N ARG A 9 29.72 -19.34 -6.68
CA ARG A 9 28.55 -18.54 -6.33
C ARG A 9 28.59 -17.23 -7.12
N ALA A 10 27.84 -17.18 -8.24
CA ALA A 10 27.56 -15.91 -8.91
C ALA A 10 26.55 -15.15 -8.07
N ALA A 11 26.96 -14.00 -7.54
CA ALA A 11 26.08 -13.05 -6.87
C ALA A 11 25.15 -12.43 -7.93
N LEU A 12 23.87 -12.72 -7.84
CA LEU A 12 22.83 -12.12 -8.68
C LEU A 12 22.55 -10.71 -8.15
N ALA A 13 23.09 -9.71 -8.81
CA ALA A 13 22.72 -8.31 -8.53
C ALA A 13 21.32 -8.06 -9.11
N LEU A 14 20.30 -8.11 -8.25
CA LEU A 14 18.94 -7.73 -8.57
C LEU A 14 18.86 -6.20 -8.58
N THR A 15 18.99 -5.59 -9.76
CA THR A 15 18.73 -4.16 -9.92
C THR A 15 17.22 -3.96 -10.00
N ILE A 16 16.60 -3.64 -8.88
CA ILE A 16 15.21 -3.21 -8.81
C ILE A 16 15.16 -1.79 -9.34
N VAL A 17 14.71 -1.61 -10.57
CA VAL A 17 14.31 -0.29 -11.07
C VAL A 17 13.00 0.03 -10.35
N LEU A 18 13.07 1.01 -9.43
CA LEU A 18 11.90 1.57 -8.73
C LEU A 18 10.93 2.09 -9.78
N GLY A 19 9.87 1.32 -10.03
CA GLY A 19 8.68 1.83 -10.70
C GLY A 19 8.09 2.94 -9.87
N ALA A 20 7.76 4.06 -10.52
CA ALA A 20 7.19 5.24 -9.91
C ALA A 20 6.01 4.87 -9.02
N PHE A 21 6.21 4.93 -7.71
CA PHE A 21 5.12 4.96 -6.75
C PHE A 21 4.35 6.24 -7.02
N ILE A 22 3.11 6.11 -7.44
CA ILE A 22 2.16 7.23 -7.43
C ILE A 22 1.96 7.54 -5.95
N PHE A 23 2.64 8.59 -5.49
CA PHE A 23 2.37 9.18 -4.19
C PHE A 23 0.93 9.69 -4.22
N VAL A 24 0.03 8.99 -3.54
CA VAL A 24 -1.25 9.57 -3.18
C VAL A 24 -0.95 10.62 -2.13
N SER A 25 -0.75 11.86 -2.59
CA SER A 25 -0.65 13.02 -1.71
C SER A 25 -2.01 13.22 -1.07
N CYS A 26 -2.07 13.21 0.25
CA CYS A 26 -3.30 13.58 0.98
C CYS A 26 -3.63 15.05 0.69
N GLU A 27 -4.67 15.31 -0.09
CA GLU A 27 -5.26 16.65 -0.22
C GLU A 27 -6.10 16.95 1.01
N SER A 28 -5.67 17.95 1.76
CA SER A 28 -6.37 18.47 2.92
C SER A 28 -7.56 19.32 2.48
N THR A 29 -8.77 18.78 2.55
CA THR A 29 -10.00 19.53 2.30
C THR A 29 -10.30 20.43 3.50
N LYS A 30 -10.32 21.74 3.27
CA LYS A 30 -10.79 22.73 4.23
C LYS A 30 -12.31 22.57 4.43
N GLN A 31 -12.74 22.35 5.65
CA GLN A 31 -14.09 22.68 6.07
C GLN A 31 -14.02 23.88 7.02
N ASP A 32 -14.56 25.02 6.54
CA ASP A 32 -14.90 26.18 7.34
C ASP A 32 -16.09 25.83 8.25
N ALA A 33 -15.92 26.00 9.54
CA ALA A 33 -17.04 26.09 10.48
C ALA A 33 -16.85 27.32 11.36
N THR A 34 -17.72 28.27 11.13
CA THR A 34 -17.87 29.55 11.83
C THR A 34 -18.65 29.38 13.13
N ALA A 35 -18.30 30.25 14.10
CA ALA A 35 -19.12 30.86 15.15
C ALA A 35 -18.92 30.38 16.58
N ALA A 36 -18.39 31.29 17.32
CA ALA A 36 -18.93 32.22 18.33
C ALA A 36 -18.89 31.75 19.77
N SER A 37 -18.05 32.49 20.52
CA SER A 37 -18.24 33.24 21.75
C SER A 37 -18.84 32.53 22.97
N GLU A 38 -18.26 32.62 24.15
CA GLU A 38 -18.20 33.69 25.12
C GLU A 38 -17.43 33.29 26.40
N SER A 39 -16.68 34.23 26.82
CA SER A 39 -16.12 34.58 28.12
C SER A 39 -16.61 33.86 29.40
N SER A 40 -15.68 33.57 30.31
CA SER A 40 -15.76 34.05 31.68
C SER A 40 -14.43 33.91 32.44
N GLU A 41 -14.00 35.05 33.04
CA GLU A 41 -12.89 35.22 33.97
C GLU A 41 -13.12 34.47 35.30
N ARG A 42 -12.05 34.00 35.98
CA ARG A 42 -11.65 34.53 37.29
C ARG A 42 -10.50 33.76 37.96
N SER A 43 -9.45 34.52 38.23
CA SER A 43 -8.68 34.62 39.50
C SER A 43 -7.80 33.43 39.96
N ALA A 44 -6.48 33.76 40.00
CA ALA A 44 -5.43 33.17 40.83
C ALA A 44 -5.66 33.50 42.34
N PRO A 45 -4.88 32.96 43.32
CA PRO A 45 -3.46 33.21 43.44
C PRO A 45 -2.57 32.06 44.03
N ALA A 46 -1.30 32.16 43.65
CA ALA A 46 -0.06 32.19 44.45
C ALA A 46 0.51 30.97 45.17
N GLU A 47 1.77 30.71 44.80
CA GLU A 47 2.97 30.39 45.58
C GLU A 47 3.22 28.96 46.08
N SER A 48 4.29 28.32 45.57
CA SER A 48 5.59 28.24 46.26
C SER A 48 6.56 27.27 45.55
N SER A 49 7.73 27.80 45.30
CA SER A 49 9.03 27.29 44.88
C SER A 49 9.39 25.84 45.23
N SER A 50 9.95 25.11 44.22
CA SER A 50 11.27 24.45 44.36
C SER A 50 11.92 24.20 43.00
N LYS A 51 13.11 24.76 42.80
CA LYS A 51 14.02 24.56 41.69
C LYS A 51 14.44 23.10 41.59
N LYS A 52 14.14 22.48 40.43
CA LYS A 52 14.95 21.43 39.84
C LYS A 52 15.02 21.75 38.37
N GLU A 53 16.20 22.13 37.90
CA GLU A 53 16.54 22.30 36.48
C GLU A 53 16.33 20.96 35.75
N SER A 54 15.17 20.78 35.15
CA SER A 54 15.01 19.94 34.00
C SER A 54 15.05 20.86 32.79
N GLN A 55 15.98 20.64 31.88
CA GLN A 55 16.04 21.31 30.58
C GLN A 55 14.71 21.06 29.84
N SER A 56 13.75 21.91 30.11
CA SER A 56 12.51 22.03 29.36
C SER A 56 12.90 22.67 28.04
N SER A 57 12.83 21.90 26.95
CA SER A 57 12.93 22.44 25.60
C SER A 57 11.84 23.52 25.44
N ALA A 58 12.25 24.78 25.33
CA ALA A 58 11.36 25.90 25.08
C ALA A 58 10.52 25.61 23.81
N PRO A 59 9.24 26.00 23.78
CA PRO A 59 8.40 25.76 22.61
C PRO A 59 9.01 26.44 21.39
N ILE A 60 9.15 25.68 20.30
CA ILE A 60 9.70 26.15 19.03
C ILE A 60 8.70 27.18 18.46
N SER A 61 9.00 28.46 18.61
CA SER A 61 8.08 29.55 18.28
C SER A 61 8.34 30.21 16.94
N SER A 62 9.45 29.90 16.26
CA SER A 62 9.80 30.55 14.99
C SER A 62 10.05 29.54 13.85
N LYS A 63 9.70 29.95 12.65
CA LYS A 63 9.95 29.20 11.39
C LYS A 63 11.43 28.84 11.21
N SER A 64 12.34 29.74 11.61
CA SER A 64 13.78 29.51 11.49
C SER A 64 14.29 28.44 12.47
N GLN A 65 13.77 28.41 13.69
CA GLN A 65 14.08 27.39 14.68
C GLN A 65 13.56 26.03 14.23
N PHE A 66 12.36 25.97 13.68
CA PHE A 66 11.80 24.72 13.16
C PHE A 66 12.62 24.18 11.98
N LYS A 67 13.06 25.05 11.05
CA LYS A 67 13.97 24.64 9.96
C LYS A 67 15.28 24.03 10.48
N LYS A 68 15.87 24.61 11.52
CA LYS A 68 17.08 24.06 12.16
C LYS A 68 16.77 22.69 12.79
N LEU A 69 15.64 22.55 13.48
CA LEU A 69 15.20 21.27 14.07
C LEU A 69 15.11 20.18 13.00
N LEU A 70 14.48 20.45 11.85
CA LEU A 70 14.33 19.51 10.76
C LEU A 70 15.66 19.07 10.15
N GLN A 71 16.70 19.90 10.22
CA GLN A 71 18.06 19.57 9.78
C GLN A 71 18.84 18.75 10.82
N ASP A 72 18.55 18.95 12.09
CA ASP A 72 19.28 18.30 13.19
C ASP A 72 18.65 16.97 13.62
N VAL A 73 17.31 16.83 13.52
CA VAL A 73 16.60 15.65 14.02
C VAL A 73 16.33 14.66 12.90
N LYS A 74 16.70 13.41 13.15
CA LYS A 74 16.37 12.25 12.31
C LYS A 74 15.41 11.32 13.08
N ILE A 75 14.22 11.11 12.54
CA ILE A 75 13.29 10.09 13.03
C ILE A 75 13.50 8.81 12.23
N SER A 76 13.46 7.67 12.90
CA SER A 76 13.50 6.33 12.31
C SER A 76 12.44 5.44 12.92
N VAL A 77 11.84 4.56 12.11
CA VAL A 77 10.92 3.54 12.60
C VAL A 77 11.73 2.35 13.08
N ILE A 78 11.62 2.01 14.37
CA ILE A 78 12.35 0.88 15.00
C ILE A 78 11.49 -0.36 15.15
N ALA A 79 10.15 -0.21 15.12
CA ALA A 79 9.21 -1.32 15.04
C ALA A 79 7.90 -0.88 14.36
N SER A 80 7.32 -1.77 13.57
CA SER A 80 6.01 -1.59 12.96
C SER A 80 5.25 -2.91 12.90
N PRO A 81 3.91 -2.93 13.01
CA PRO A 81 3.11 -4.11 12.75
C PRO A 81 3.23 -4.51 11.27
N LYS A 82 3.13 -5.82 10.98
CA LYS A 82 3.21 -6.31 9.60
C LYS A 82 1.93 -6.00 8.82
N GLU A 83 0.83 -6.53 9.28
CA GLU A 83 -0.51 -6.32 8.70
C GLU A 83 -1.60 -6.72 9.68
N THR A 84 -2.82 -6.28 9.42
CA THR A 84 -4.03 -6.74 10.10
C THR A 84 -5.16 -7.00 9.08
N VAL A 85 -6.35 -7.30 9.59
CA VAL A 85 -7.58 -7.47 8.80
C VAL A 85 -8.55 -6.36 9.18
N LYS A 86 -9.28 -5.79 8.23
CA LYS A 86 -10.37 -4.85 8.47
C LYS A 86 -11.24 -5.29 9.66
N GLY A 87 -11.47 -4.40 10.61
CA GLY A 87 -12.22 -4.66 11.83
C GLY A 87 -11.42 -5.32 12.96
N LYS A 88 -10.11 -5.51 12.80
CA LYS A 88 -9.23 -6.05 13.86
C LYS A 88 -8.09 -5.08 14.16
N ALA A 89 -7.72 -4.98 15.45
CA ALA A 89 -6.56 -4.20 15.85
C ALA A 89 -5.25 -4.76 15.26
N PHE A 90 -4.27 -3.90 15.10
CA PHE A 90 -2.91 -4.33 14.80
C PHE A 90 -2.31 -5.11 15.98
N ALA A 91 -1.48 -6.09 15.69
CA ALA A 91 -0.90 -6.98 16.73
C ALA A 91 0.13 -6.27 17.62
N SER A 92 0.71 -5.17 17.17
CA SER A 92 1.69 -4.37 17.91
C SER A 92 1.54 -2.89 17.56
N ALA A 93 2.08 -2.03 18.43
CA ALA A 93 2.18 -0.61 18.15
C ALA A 93 3.35 -0.31 17.21
N TYR A 94 3.32 0.88 16.60
CA TYR A 94 4.46 1.48 15.91
C TYR A 94 5.39 2.09 16.96
N LYS A 95 6.70 1.92 16.77
CA LYS A 95 7.72 2.56 17.60
C LYS A 95 8.70 3.31 16.71
N ILE A 96 8.97 4.54 17.10
CA ILE A 96 9.95 5.39 16.44
C ILE A 96 11.05 5.78 17.40
N GLN A 97 12.21 6.12 16.86
CA GLN A 97 13.30 6.74 17.59
C GLN A 97 13.72 8.05 16.90
N ALA A 98 13.82 9.11 17.68
CA ALA A 98 14.30 10.40 17.23
C ALA A 98 15.70 10.67 17.84
N LEU A 99 16.67 10.88 16.98
CA LEU A 99 18.05 11.22 17.34
C LEU A 99 18.43 12.53 16.68
N ASN A 100 19.26 13.33 17.35
CA ASN A 100 19.87 14.49 16.73
C ASN A 100 21.06 14.11 15.83
N SER A 101 21.66 15.07 15.15
CA SER A 101 22.82 14.87 14.27
C SER A 101 24.05 14.28 14.96
N ASN A 102 24.16 14.44 16.28
CA ASN A 102 25.25 13.85 17.10
C ASN A 102 24.93 12.42 17.57
N GLY A 103 23.75 11.87 17.21
CA GLY A 103 23.30 10.56 17.65
C GLY A 103 22.71 10.52 19.06
N SER A 104 22.55 11.66 19.72
CA SER A 104 21.92 11.74 21.05
C SER A 104 20.40 11.71 20.94
N PRO A 105 19.69 11.09 21.91
CA PRO A 105 18.23 11.04 21.93
C PRO A 105 17.59 12.43 21.99
N CYS A 106 16.54 12.63 21.20
CA CYS A 106 15.69 13.83 21.28
C CYS A 106 14.53 13.57 22.24
N ALA A 107 14.74 13.86 23.53
CA ALA A 107 13.70 13.73 24.54
C ALA A 107 12.65 14.84 24.43
N SER A 108 11.40 14.51 24.77
CA SER A 108 10.25 15.44 24.76
C SER A 108 9.99 16.09 23.38
N LEU A 109 10.44 15.46 22.31
CA LEU A 109 10.13 15.88 20.96
C LEU A 109 8.68 15.54 20.63
N LYS A 110 7.90 16.53 20.23
CA LYS A 110 6.57 16.34 19.67
C LYS A 110 6.69 15.82 18.23
N VAL A 111 6.02 14.71 17.97
CA VAL A 111 6.00 14.04 16.65
C VAL A 111 4.56 13.94 16.18
N THR A 112 4.29 14.40 14.97
CA THR A 112 3.02 14.18 14.29
C THR A 112 3.07 12.80 13.66
N VAL A 113 1.99 12.04 13.88
CA VAL A 113 1.68 10.78 13.21
C VAL A 113 0.56 11.06 12.22
N GLU A 114 0.85 10.95 10.93
CA GLU A 114 -0.16 11.06 9.88
C GLU A 114 -0.51 9.65 9.39
N TYR A 115 -1.78 9.26 9.50
CA TYR A 115 -2.23 7.89 9.30
C TYR A 115 -3.52 7.82 8.48
N PRO A 116 -3.76 6.71 7.74
CA PRO A 116 -4.99 6.48 6.99
C PRO A 116 -6.22 6.49 7.92
N ALA A 117 -7.17 7.39 7.67
CA ALA A 117 -8.37 7.58 8.49
C ALA A 117 -9.66 7.20 7.77
N ALA A 118 -9.75 7.45 6.45
CA ALA A 118 -10.90 7.05 5.65
C ALA A 118 -10.46 6.71 4.22
N LYS A 119 -11.32 5.98 3.51
CA LYS A 119 -11.09 5.60 2.11
C LYS A 119 -12.32 5.91 1.28
N THR A 120 -12.11 6.55 0.14
CA THR A 120 -13.08 6.71 -0.93
C THR A 120 -12.74 5.74 -2.07
N ALA A 121 -13.54 5.76 -3.16
CA ALA A 121 -13.26 4.93 -4.34
C ALA A 121 -11.85 5.17 -4.91
N ASP A 122 -11.38 6.43 -4.89
CA ASP A 122 -10.19 6.86 -5.61
C ASP A 122 -9.02 7.27 -4.69
N SER A 123 -9.26 7.44 -3.38
CA SER A 123 -8.23 7.98 -2.47
C SER A 123 -8.37 7.48 -1.04
N VAL A 124 -7.25 7.54 -0.32
CA VAL A 124 -7.19 7.37 1.13
C VAL A 124 -6.94 8.74 1.74
N THR A 125 -7.83 9.17 2.62
CA THR A 125 -7.64 10.40 3.40
C THR A 125 -6.94 10.08 4.71
N CYS A 126 -6.05 10.97 5.14
CA CYS A 126 -5.28 10.81 6.35
C CYS A 126 -5.77 11.73 7.46
N ASP A 127 -5.62 11.29 8.70
CA ASP A 127 -5.80 12.09 9.91
C ASP A 127 -4.47 12.18 10.66
N LYS A 128 -4.41 12.99 11.71
CA LYS A 128 -3.18 13.27 12.44
C LYS A 128 -3.37 13.05 13.93
N ALA A 129 -2.36 12.44 14.54
CA ALA A 129 -2.19 12.34 15.98
C ALA A 129 -0.86 12.95 16.39
N GLU A 130 -0.71 13.30 17.67
CA GLU A 130 0.55 13.79 18.23
C GLU A 130 1.02 12.82 19.31
N ILE A 131 2.31 12.47 19.27
CA ILE A 131 3.00 11.68 20.29
C ILE A 131 4.25 12.42 20.74
N VAL A 132 4.80 12.03 21.90
CA VAL A 132 5.98 12.68 22.48
C VAL A 132 7.03 11.62 22.78
N THR A 133 8.28 11.90 22.43
CA THR A 133 9.38 10.99 22.72
C THR A 133 9.78 11.01 24.21
N ASP A 134 10.19 9.86 24.72
CA ASP A 134 10.72 9.68 26.07
C ASP A 134 12.18 10.18 26.19
N GLN A 135 12.82 9.91 27.33
CA GLN A 135 14.22 10.29 27.59
C GLN A 135 15.22 9.60 26.65
N ASN A 136 14.83 8.48 26.05
CA ASN A 136 15.67 7.74 25.08
C ASN A 136 15.36 8.14 23.62
N GLY A 137 14.54 9.20 23.43
CA GLY A 137 14.08 9.64 22.13
C GLY A 137 13.09 8.67 21.47
N VAL A 138 12.48 7.75 22.22
CA VAL A 138 11.54 6.75 21.71
C VAL A 138 10.11 7.21 21.95
N ALA A 139 9.24 7.01 20.94
CA ALA A 139 7.80 7.18 21.11
C ALA A 139 7.07 5.98 20.52
N GLU A 140 5.90 5.69 21.08
CA GLU A 140 5.03 4.59 20.67
C GLU A 140 3.66 5.13 20.28
N TRP A 141 3.11 4.61 19.18
CA TRP A 141 1.77 4.91 18.72
C TRP A 141 1.00 3.64 18.40
N THR A 142 -0.18 3.49 19.02
CA THR A 142 -1.10 2.40 18.73
C THR A 142 -2.11 2.86 17.69
N ALA A 143 -2.10 2.22 16.53
CA ALA A 143 -3.03 2.53 15.46
C ALA A 143 -4.47 2.15 15.85
N LEU A 144 -5.42 2.94 15.35
CA LEU A 144 -6.85 2.63 15.45
C LEU A 144 -7.18 1.34 14.71
N VAL A 145 -8.29 0.70 15.10
CA VAL A 145 -8.81 -0.46 14.37
C VAL A 145 -9.22 -0.02 12.96
N PRO A 146 -8.66 -0.62 11.88
CA PRO A 146 -9.00 -0.24 10.53
C PRO A 146 -10.46 -0.50 10.18
N GLU A 147 -11.18 0.50 9.73
CA GLU A 147 -12.55 0.37 9.25
C GLU A 147 -12.63 0.02 7.75
N PHE A 148 -11.51 0.11 7.04
CA PHE A 148 -11.40 -0.18 5.61
C PHE A 148 -10.13 -0.99 5.32
N ALA A 149 -10.10 -1.62 4.15
CA ALA A 149 -8.92 -2.30 3.65
C ALA A 149 -8.08 -1.35 2.81
N ALA A 150 -6.78 -1.26 3.10
CA ALA A 150 -5.82 -0.52 2.28
C ALA A 150 -4.39 -1.01 2.51
N ASN A 151 -3.53 -0.77 1.52
CA ASN A 151 -2.09 -0.83 1.62
C ASN A 151 -1.59 0.62 1.49
N ALA A 152 -1.27 1.22 2.61
CA ALA A 152 -0.90 2.62 2.74
C ALA A 152 0.29 2.77 3.70
N SER A 153 0.63 4.00 4.04
CA SER A 153 1.74 4.31 4.92
C SER A 153 1.29 5.18 6.09
N VAL A 154 2.00 5.06 7.20
CA VAL A 154 1.97 6.01 8.32
C VAL A 154 3.25 6.84 8.25
N LEU A 155 3.12 8.15 8.39
CA LEU A 155 4.24 9.09 8.39
C LEU A 155 4.47 9.63 9.82
N PHE A 156 5.74 9.70 10.22
CA PHE A 156 6.18 10.24 11.50
C PHE A 156 7.14 11.38 11.25
N TYR A 157 6.79 12.59 11.66
CA TYR A 157 7.63 13.77 11.47
C TYR A 157 7.54 14.75 12.66
N PRO A 158 8.59 15.59 12.90
CA PRO A 158 8.54 16.58 13.96
C PRO A 158 7.30 17.48 13.83
N ALA A 159 6.54 17.63 14.92
CA ALA A 159 5.29 18.39 14.90
C ALA A 159 5.56 19.86 14.53
N PRO A 160 4.92 20.39 13.46
CA PRO A 160 5.05 21.80 13.11
C PRO A 160 4.49 22.69 14.23
N PRO A 161 5.13 23.85 14.51
CA PRO A 161 4.68 24.74 15.56
C PRO A 161 3.36 25.46 15.24
N SER A 162 2.88 25.37 14.01
CA SER A 162 1.62 25.94 13.55
C SER A 162 1.08 25.16 12.35
N SER A 163 -0.16 25.45 11.97
CA SER A 163 -0.83 24.90 10.78
C SER A 163 -0.39 25.54 9.46
N ASP A 164 0.75 26.25 9.42
CA ASP A 164 1.32 26.81 8.18
C ASP A 164 1.60 25.68 7.18
N PRO A 165 0.97 25.68 5.99
CA PRO A 165 1.15 24.62 4.98
C PRO A 165 2.60 24.41 4.54
N GLU A 166 3.43 25.48 4.54
CA GLU A 166 4.84 25.37 4.21
C GLU A 166 5.60 24.58 5.27
N LEU A 167 5.33 24.82 6.56
CA LEU A 167 5.96 24.09 7.64
C LEU A 167 5.53 22.62 7.67
N ILE A 168 4.26 22.36 7.42
CA ILE A 168 3.73 20.99 7.31
C ILE A 168 4.43 20.27 6.15
N ARG A 169 4.52 20.88 4.95
CA ARG A 169 5.19 20.30 3.80
C ARG A 169 6.68 20.04 4.06
N MET A 170 7.35 20.94 4.76
CA MET A 170 8.77 20.75 5.12
C MET A 170 8.95 19.60 6.11
N ALA A 171 8.09 19.48 7.09
CA ALA A 171 8.13 18.41 8.08
C ALA A 171 7.83 17.05 7.45
N SER A 172 6.79 16.96 6.63
CA SER A 172 6.44 15.73 5.94
C SER A 172 7.48 15.27 4.92
N ALA A 173 8.26 16.20 4.34
CA ALA A 173 9.35 15.86 3.42
C ALA A 173 10.53 15.10 4.10
N VAL A 174 10.67 15.19 5.42
CA VAL A 174 11.68 14.45 6.22
C VAL A 174 11.05 13.36 7.08
N ALA A 175 9.81 12.97 6.78
CA ALA A 175 9.10 11.97 7.55
C ALA A 175 9.76 10.59 7.47
N ALA A 176 9.75 9.87 8.60
CA ALA A 176 9.96 8.43 8.60
C ALA A 176 8.64 7.74 8.24
N GLU A 177 8.71 6.77 7.34
CA GLU A 177 7.57 6.06 6.80
C GLU A 177 7.51 4.62 7.33
N ALA A 178 6.31 4.16 7.69
CA ALA A 178 6.05 2.77 8.06
C ALA A 178 4.84 2.23 7.29
N PRO A 179 4.81 0.94 6.93
CA PRO A 179 3.67 0.34 6.23
C PRO A 179 2.43 0.32 7.13
N TRP A 180 1.28 0.69 6.57
CA TRP A 180 -0.04 0.50 7.16
C TRP A 180 -0.85 -0.41 6.24
N LYS A 181 -1.03 -1.68 6.66
CA LYS A 181 -1.65 -2.72 5.83
C LYS A 181 -2.83 -3.33 6.56
N ALA A 182 -4.03 -3.08 6.04
CA ALA A 182 -5.25 -3.72 6.49
C ALA A 182 -5.89 -4.47 5.33
N ARG A 183 -5.96 -5.81 5.42
CA ARG A 183 -6.58 -6.64 4.39
C ARG A 183 -8.09 -6.65 4.52
N THR A 184 -8.75 -7.03 3.45
CA THR A 184 -10.19 -7.32 3.46
C THR A 184 -10.52 -8.46 4.45
N ASN A 185 -11.71 -8.42 5.01
CA ASN A 185 -12.20 -9.49 5.91
C ASN A 185 -12.94 -10.59 5.11
N LEU A 186 -12.30 -11.12 4.07
CA LEU A 186 -12.83 -12.22 3.30
C LEU A 186 -12.68 -13.56 4.03
N SER A 187 -13.74 -14.35 4.02
CA SER A 187 -13.65 -15.75 4.44
C SER A 187 -12.68 -16.51 3.53
N SER A 188 -11.86 -17.38 4.09
CA SER A 188 -10.97 -18.25 3.33
C SER A 188 -11.72 -19.14 2.30
N ARG A 189 -13.02 -19.37 2.51
CA ARG A 189 -13.90 -20.14 1.62
C ARG A 189 -14.74 -19.28 0.70
N ALA A 190 -14.50 -17.96 0.64
CA ALA A 190 -15.23 -17.09 -0.29
C ALA A 190 -15.03 -17.60 -1.72
N GLY A 191 -16.10 -17.95 -2.41
CA GLY A 191 -16.05 -18.42 -3.79
C GLY A 191 -15.76 -17.24 -4.73
N ILE A 192 -14.63 -17.31 -5.44
CA ILE A 192 -14.16 -16.29 -6.38
C ILE A 192 -13.87 -16.98 -7.71
N LEU A 193 -14.54 -16.56 -8.77
CA LEU A 193 -14.18 -16.95 -10.15
C LEU A 193 -13.12 -15.99 -10.67
N VAL A 194 -12.04 -16.50 -11.25
CA VAL A 194 -10.93 -15.71 -11.79
C VAL A 194 -10.84 -15.92 -13.31
N SER A 195 -11.01 -14.85 -14.07
CA SER A 195 -10.90 -14.86 -15.52
C SER A 195 -10.02 -13.71 -16.00
N ILE A 196 -8.75 -13.97 -16.27
CA ILE A 196 -7.80 -13.01 -16.82
C ILE A 196 -7.46 -13.42 -18.25
N VAL A 197 -7.50 -12.47 -19.17
CA VAL A 197 -7.14 -12.67 -20.57
C VAL A 197 -5.73 -12.16 -20.83
N ASP A 198 -4.85 -13.07 -21.23
CA ASP A 198 -3.49 -12.72 -21.69
C ASP A 198 -3.50 -12.49 -23.20
N TYR A 199 -2.82 -11.44 -23.64
CA TYR A 199 -2.64 -11.15 -25.06
C TYR A 199 -1.23 -11.52 -25.50
N ARG A 200 -1.14 -11.94 -26.76
CA ARG A 200 0.15 -12.08 -27.45
C ARG A 200 0.68 -10.71 -27.86
N GLN A 201 1.94 -10.63 -28.20
CA GLN A 201 2.58 -9.40 -28.65
C GLN A 201 1.92 -8.80 -29.91
N ASN A 202 1.35 -9.62 -30.78
CA ASN A 202 0.60 -9.17 -31.94
C ASN A 202 -0.83 -8.66 -31.63
N GLY A 203 -1.18 -8.52 -30.35
CA GLY A 203 -2.48 -8.04 -29.89
C GLY A 203 -3.62 -9.05 -29.95
N THR A 204 -3.37 -10.28 -30.35
CA THR A 204 -4.40 -11.35 -30.33
C THR A 204 -4.47 -11.99 -28.94
N ILE A 205 -5.67 -12.47 -28.56
CA ILE A 205 -5.85 -13.22 -27.32
C ILE A 205 -5.02 -14.50 -27.37
N ASN A 206 -4.33 -14.80 -26.28
CA ASN A 206 -3.63 -16.06 -26.12
C ASN A 206 -4.65 -17.16 -25.75
N ILE A 207 -5.31 -17.71 -26.73
CA ILE A 207 -6.22 -18.85 -26.55
C ILE A 207 -5.35 -20.09 -26.42
N GLY A 208 -4.98 -20.45 -25.18
CA GLY A 208 -4.24 -21.69 -24.87
C GLY A 208 -5.20 -22.82 -24.49
N ASN A 209 -4.63 -24.00 -24.23
CA ASN A 209 -5.38 -25.20 -23.80
C ASN A 209 -5.80 -25.06 -22.32
N GLY A 210 -6.81 -24.24 -22.02
CA GLY A 210 -7.30 -24.03 -20.66
C GLY A 210 -7.13 -22.60 -20.16
N SER A 211 -7.01 -22.45 -18.84
CA SER A 211 -6.90 -21.14 -18.21
C SER A 211 -5.64 -20.38 -18.61
N GLN A 212 -5.78 -19.09 -18.76
CA GLN A 212 -4.72 -18.17 -19.08
C GLN A 212 -3.61 -18.19 -18.01
N PRO A 213 -2.32 -18.03 -18.38
CA PRO A 213 -1.21 -18.08 -17.42
C PRO A 213 -1.37 -17.09 -16.26
N SER A 214 -1.74 -15.85 -16.53
CA SER A 214 -1.96 -14.84 -15.48
C SER A 214 -3.10 -15.21 -14.54
N ALA A 215 -4.19 -15.82 -15.03
CA ALA A 215 -5.29 -16.31 -14.20
C ALA A 215 -4.85 -17.45 -13.28
N GLN A 216 -4.05 -18.39 -13.77
CA GLN A 216 -3.52 -19.51 -12.97
C GLN A 216 -2.61 -19.01 -11.85
N VAL A 217 -1.71 -18.07 -12.16
CA VAL A 217 -0.78 -17.50 -11.18
C VAL A 217 -1.56 -16.68 -10.15
N LEU A 218 -2.53 -15.86 -10.57
CA LEU A 218 -3.37 -15.09 -9.66
C LEU A 218 -4.15 -16.01 -8.71
N THR A 219 -4.80 -17.05 -9.22
CA THR A 219 -5.51 -18.03 -8.39
C THR A 219 -4.59 -18.69 -7.36
N SER A 220 -3.39 -19.07 -7.78
CA SER A 220 -2.38 -19.64 -6.87
C SER A 220 -1.93 -18.64 -5.79
N ASN A 221 -1.79 -17.37 -6.12
CA ASN A 221 -1.45 -16.31 -5.16
C ASN A 221 -2.60 -16.04 -4.17
N LEU A 222 -3.86 -16.10 -4.64
CA LEU A 222 -5.04 -16.00 -3.76
C LEU A 222 -5.08 -17.17 -2.76
N TRP A 223 -4.79 -18.40 -3.19
CA TRP A 223 -4.70 -19.54 -2.27
C TRP A 223 -3.60 -19.38 -1.22
N ARG A 224 -2.41 -18.93 -1.62
CA ARG A 224 -1.31 -18.61 -0.69
C ARG A 224 -1.69 -17.50 0.29
N SER A 225 -2.61 -16.62 -0.11
CA SER A 225 -3.16 -15.56 0.73
C SER A 225 -4.40 -16.00 1.54
N ASN A 226 -4.61 -17.32 1.65
CA ASN A 226 -5.72 -17.96 2.39
C ASN A 226 -7.11 -17.73 1.78
N LEU A 227 -7.21 -17.47 0.47
CA LEU A 227 -8.48 -17.42 -0.28
C LEU A 227 -8.67 -18.71 -1.09
N MET A 228 -8.89 -19.81 -0.39
CA MET A 228 -8.95 -21.17 -0.94
C MET A 228 -10.16 -21.40 -1.86
N GLY A 229 -11.17 -20.54 -1.82
CA GLY A 229 -12.36 -20.62 -2.69
C GLY A 229 -12.16 -20.03 -4.08
N ALA A 230 -10.95 -19.53 -4.42
CA ALA A 230 -10.66 -19.00 -5.76
C ALA A 230 -10.54 -20.13 -6.78
N GLN A 231 -11.15 -19.97 -7.95
CA GLN A 231 -11.12 -20.94 -9.06
C GLN A 231 -11.03 -20.20 -10.40
N ASN A 232 -10.30 -20.79 -11.35
CA ASN A 232 -10.24 -20.26 -12.70
C ASN A 232 -11.58 -20.46 -13.45
N ALA A 233 -11.94 -19.46 -14.24
CA ALA A 233 -13.07 -19.47 -15.15
C ALA A 233 -12.62 -18.96 -16.53
N ASP A 234 -13.33 -19.34 -17.57
CA ASP A 234 -13.05 -18.91 -18.94
C ASP A 234 -14.19 -18.05 -19.48
N PHE A 235 -14.04 -16.73 -19.30
CA PHE A 235 -14.96 -15.73 -19.83
C PHE A 235 -14.26 -14.82 -20.84
N HIS A 236 -13.29 -15.35 -21.60
CA HIS A 236 -12.38 -14.53 -22.41
C HIS A 236 -13.07 -13.56 -23.35
N ASN A 237 -14.18 -13.93 -24.00
CA ASN A 237 -14.93 -13.05 -24.91
C ASN A 237 -15.55 -11.84 -24.19
N SER A 238 -16.14 -12.08 -23.02
CA SER A 238 -16.79 -11.02 -22.22
C SER A 238 -15.77 -10.12 -21.53
N VAL A 239 -14.63 -10.72 -21.11
CA VAL A 239 -13.50 -9.98 -20.52
C VAL A 239 -12.79 -9.14 -21.56
N ASP A 240 -12.59 -9.67 -22.79
CA ASP A 240 -12.01 -8.91 -23.90
C ASP A 240 -12.89 -7.70 -24.26
N ALA A 241 -14.20 -7.89 -24.30
CA ALA A 241 -15.16 -6.82 -24.57
C ALA A 241 -15.25 -5.78 -23.45
N ASP A 242 -14.65 -6.03 -22.27
CA ASP A 242 -14.76 -5.18 -21.08
C ASP A 242 -16.18 -4.92 -20.63
N ASP A 243 -17.02 -5.95 -20.70
CA ASP A 243 -18.46 -5.87 -20.43
C ASP A 243 -18.83 -6.59 -19.12
N PRO A 244 -18.92 -5.88 -17.98
CA PRO A 244 -19.24 -6.49 -16.68
C PRO A 244 -20.61 -7.20 -16.67
N ALA A 245 -21.58 -6.74 -17.44
CA ALA A 245 -22.89 -7.37 -17.49
C ALA A 245 -22.83 -8.73 -18.20
N ARG A 246 -22.08 -8.83 -19.29
CA ARG A 246 -21.82 -10.11 -19.96
C ARG A 246 -20.98 -11.05 -19.12
N ILE A 247 -19.92 -10.56 -18.46
CA ILE A 247 -19.10 -11.34 -17.53
C ILE A 247 -19.98 -11.94 -16.44
N ARG A 248 -20.86 -11.15 -15.83
CA ARG A 248 -21.84 -11.64 -14.85
C ARG A 248 -22.76 -12.71 -15.43
N SER A 249 -23.29 -12.48 -16.63
CA SER A 249 -24.17 -13.45 -17.30
C SER A 249 -23.46 -14.79 -17.53
N ASP A 250 -22.20 -14.76 -17.97
CA ASP A 250 -21.42 -15.97 -18.20
C ASP A 250 -21.10 -16.69 -16.90
N ALA A 251 -20.79 -15.95 -15.83
CA ALA A 251 -20.60 -16.51 -14.50
C ALA A 251 -21.87 -17.22 -14.01
N LEU A 252 -23.04 -16.58 -14.12
CA LEU A 252 -24.32 -17.18 -13.71
C LEU A 252 -24.63 -18.46 -14.49
N LYS A 253 -24.37 -18.48 -15.81
CA LYS A 253 -24.53 -19.69 -16.65
C LYS A 253 -23.60 -20.81 -16.21
N GLN A 254 -22.30 -20.50 -15.97
CA GLN A 254 -21.32 -21.50 -15.52
C GLN A 254 -21.68 -22.08 -14.16
N LEU A 255 -22.17 -21.25 -13.24
CA LEU A 255 -22.50 -21.67 -11.89
C LEU A 255 -23.79 -22.51 -11.81
N ASN A 256 -24.70 -22.37 -12.79
CA ASN A 256 -25.94 -23.14 -12.84
C ASN A 256 -26.67 -23.23 -11.49
N GLY A 257 -26.81 -22.09 -10.79
CA GLY A 257 -27.46 -22.00 -9.49
C GLY A 257 -26.55 -22.29 -8.26
N ASN A 258 -25.27 -22.57 -8.46
CA ASN A 258 -24.34 -22.71 -7.35
C ASN A 258 -24.06 -21.37 -6.66
N SER A 259 -24.59 -21.19 -5.45
CA SER A 259 -24.49 -19.95 -4.67
C SER A 259 -23.18 -19.80 -3.85
N LEU A 260 -22.26 -20.77 -3.94
CA LEU A 260 -20.97 -20.70 -3.21
C LEU A 260 -20.07 -19.58 -3.75
N PHE A 261 -20.16 -19.30 -5.05
CA PHE A 261 -19.39 -18.23 -5.67
C PHE A 261 -20.15 -16.91 -5.59
N LYS A 262 -19.48 -15.91 -5.06
CA LYS A 262 -20.03 -14.57 -4.83
C LYS A 262 -19.41 -13.52 -5.74
N TYR A 263 -18.20 -13.77 -6.21
CA TYR A 263 -17.40 -12.76 -6.90
C TYR A 263 -16.78 -13.30 -8.18
N VAL A 264 -16.71 -12.42 -9.19
CA VAL A 264 -15.87 -12.62 -10.37
C VAL A 264 -14.75 -11.57 -10.32
N VAL A 265 -13.53 -12.05 -10.40
CA VAL A 265 -12.34 -11.26 -10.68
C VAL A 265 -11.99 -11.44 -12.14
N TYR A 266 -11.92 -10.34 -12.87
CA TYR A 266 -11.68 -10.34 -14.31
C TYR A 266 -10.63 -9.32 -14.69
N GLY A 267 -9.94 -9.54 -15.79
CA GLY A 267 -8.91 -8.60 -16.21
C GLY A 267 -8.22 -8.97 -17.50
N ARG A 268 -7.33 -8.10 -17.95
CA ARG A 268 -6.58 -8.23 -19.19
C ARG A 268 -5.12 -7.91 -18.93
N VAL A 269 -4.22 -8.68 -19.54
CA VAL A 269 -2.77 -8.43 -19.50
C VAL A 269 -2.28 -8.32 -20.94
N LYS A 270 -1.84 -7.12 -21.32
CA LYS A 270 -1.41 -6.75 -22.66
C LYS A 270 0.03 -6.27 -22.67
N TYR A 271 0.75 -6.57 -23.73
CA TYR A 271 2.04 -5.92 -23.98
C TYR A 271 1.82 -4.39 -24.12
N ALA A 272 2.64 -3.60 -23.47
CA ALA A 272 2.62 -2.14 -23.62
C ALA A 272 3.34 -1.68 -24.90
N GLY A 273 4.14 -2.54 -25.49
CA GLY A 273 4.89 -2.34 -26.72
C GLY A 273 5.61 -3.62 -27.11
N GLU A 274 6.48 -3.54 -28.11
CA GLU A 274 7.30 -4.68 -28.51
C GLU A 274 8.31 -5.04 -27.42
N MET A 275 8.55 -6.34 -27.25
CA MET A 275 9.65 -6.81 -26.43
C MET A 275 10.97 -6.43 -27.11
N THR A 276 11.87 -5.81 -26.39
CA THR A 276 13.15 -5.32 -26.90
C THR A 276 14.30 -6.09 -26.29
N LYS A 277 15.41 -6.20 -27.03
CA LYS A 277 16.66 -6.75 -26.52
C LYS A 277 17.68 -5.63 -26.44
N ASP A 278 18.27 -5.42 -25.25
CA ASP A 278 19.27 -4.36 -25.06
C ASP A 278 20.69 -4.80 -25.50
N ALA A 279 21.62 -3.85 -25.42
CA ALA A 279 23.03 -4.08 -25.82
C ALA A 279 23.71 -5.14 -24.96
N ASP A 280 23.28 -5.35 -23.74
CA ASP A 280 23.81 -6.35 -22.80
C ASP A 280 23.19 -7.74 -23.01
N GLY A 281 22.30 -7.86 -24.00
CA GLY A 281 21.65 -9.10 -24.40
C GLY A 281 20.45 -9.49 -23.54
N PHE A 282 19.90 -8.60 -22.74
CA PHE A 282 18.69 -8.83 -21.97
C PHE A 282 17.44 -8.48 -22.78
N TYR A 283 16.42 -9.30 -22.65
CA TYR A 283 15.07 -9.00 -23.10
C TYR A 283 14.36 -8.15 -22.08
N ASN A 284 13.65 -7.11 -22.55
CA ASN A 284 12.83 -6.23 -21.73
C ASN A 284 11.39 -6.35 -22.21
N VAL A 285 10.47 -6.62 -21.30
CA VAL A 285 9.03 -6.67 -21.57
C VAL A 285 8.30 -5.79 -20.59
N THR A 286 7.32 -5.03 -21.10
CA THR A 286 6.41 -4.24 -20.29
C THR A 286 4.98 -4.70 -20.54
N PHE A 287 4.27 -5.06 -19.48
CA PHE A 287 2.85 -5.37 -19.52
C PHE A 287 2.02 -4.25 -18.87
N ASN A 288 0.89 -3.97 -19.51
CA ASN A 288 -0.21 -3.21 -18.91
C ASN A 288 -1.32 -4.19 -18.53
N GLY A 289 -1.71 -4.17 -17.26
CA GLY A 289 -2.77 -4.97 -16.72
C GLY A 289 -3.97 -4.15 -16.28
N THR A 290 -5.18 -4.61 -16.58
CA THR A 290 -6.42 -4.11 -15.99
C THR A 290 -7.05 -5.21 -15.16
N LEU A 291 -7.60 -4.85 -14.01
CA LEU A 291 -8.28 -5.75 -13.09
C LEU A 291 -9.61 -5.15 -12.69
N GLY A 292 -10.65 -5.97 -12.66
CA GLY A 292 -11.94 -5.63 -12.09
C GLY A 292 -12.43 -6.75 -11.21
N ALA A 293 -13.32 -6.42 -10.27
CA ALA A 293 -14.07 -7.41 -9.51
C ALA A 293 -15.53 -6.99 -9.41
N LEU A 294 -16.43 -7.94 -9.53
CA LEU A 294 -17.86 -7.72 -9.41
C LEU A 294 -18.52 -8.72 -8.48
N ASN A 295 -19.63 -8.30 -7.88
CA ASN A 295 -20.53 -9.15 -7.12
C ASN A 295 -21.47 -9.86 -8.09
N ILE A 296 -21.49 -11.19 -8.10
CA ILE A 296 -22.31 -12.00 -9.02
C ILE A 296 -23.79 -11.76 -8.78
N SER A 297 -24.23 -11.64 -7.51
CA SER A 297 -25.65 -11.50 -7.18
C SER A 297 -26.22 -10.13 -7.61
N THR A 298 -25.50 -9.04 -7.31
CA THR A 298 -25.96 -7.68 -7.60
C THR A 298 -25.53 -7.18 -8.98
N GLY A 299 -24.43 -7.65 -9.52
CA GLY A 299 -23.78 -7.12 -10.73
C GLY A 299 -22.95 -5.85 -10.48
N GLU A 300 -22.85 -5.44 -9.23
CA GLU A 300 -22.06 -4.27 -8.85
C GLU A 300 -20.57 -4.51 -9.09
N VAL A 301 -19.90 -3.57 -9.74
CA VAL A 301 -18.43 -3.55 -9.86
C VAL A 301 -17.85 -2.99 -8.57
N LEU A 302 -17.16 -3.85 -7.83
CA LEU A 302 -16.65 -3.53 -6.50
C LEU A 302 -15.32 -2.79 -6.54
N MET A 303 -14.53 -3.04 -7.59
CA MET A 303 -13.25 -2.36 -7.81
C MET A 303 -12.80 -2.45 -9.25
N THR A 304 -11.98 -1.50 -9.65
CA THR A 304 -11.16 -1.55 -10.88
C THR A 304 -9.75 -1.06 -10.55
N ALA A 305 -8.75 -1.64 -11.22
CA ALA A 305 -7.35 -1.23 -11.07
C ALA A 305 -6.60 -1.35 -12.39
N LYS A 306 -5.54 -0.55 -12.53
CA LYS A 306 -4.58 -0.61 -13.62
C LYS A 306 -3.18 -0.76 -13.04
N LYS A 307 -2.40 -1.68 -13.59
CA LYS A 307 -1.01 -1.92 -13.17
C LYS A 307 -0.11 -1.99 -14.40
N THR A 308 1.12 -1.59 -14.23
CA THR A 308 2.16 -1.74 -15.26
C THR A 308 3.34 -2.46 -14.62
N VAL A 309 3.88 -3.43 -15.33
CA VAL A 309 5.03 -4.25 -14.91
C VAL A 309 6.06 -4.21 -16.01
N THR A 310 7.32 -3.93 -15.65
CA THR A 310 8.47 -4.07 -16.56
C THR A 310 9.45 -5.05 -15.95
N VAL A 311 9.82 -6.06 -16.73
CA VAL A 311 10.76 -7.11 -16.33
C VAL A 311 11.87 -7.23 -17.36
N LYS A 312 13.06 -7.63 -16.89
CA LYS A 312 14.26 -7.81 -17.69
C LYS A 312 14.90 -9.16 -17.37
N ASP A 313 15.13 -10.00 -18.36
CA ASP A 313 15.83 -11.28 -18.23
C ASP A 313 16.64 -11.62 -19.49
N LYS A 314 17.62 -12.51 -19.38
CA LYS A 314 18.40 -13.00 -20.53
C LYS A 314 17.64 -13.99 -21.41
N SER A 315 16.56 -14.56 -20.90
CA SER A 315 15.73 -15.53 -21.60
C SER A 315 14.41 -14.90 -22.00
N GLU A 316 14.09 -14.94 -23.27
CA GLU A 316 12.84 -14.44 -23.85
C GLU A 316 11.60 -15.07 -23.20
N TRP A 317 11.62 -16.38 -23.00
CA TRP A 317 10.50 -17.10 -22.37
C TRP A 317 10.34 -16.75 -20.90
N LYS A 318 11.48 -16.62 -20.21
CA LYS A 318 11.46 -16.35 -18.78
C LYS A 318 11.00 -14.94 -18.48
N VAL A 319 11.41 -13.94 -19.28
CA VAL A 319 11.00 -12.54 -19.04
C VAL A 319 9.48 -12.37 -19.14
N VAL A 320 8.82 -13.08 -20.07
CA VAL A 320 7.36 -13.07 -20.21
C VAL A 320 6.70 -13.74 -19.01
N GLY A 321 7.17 -14.91 -18.60
CA GLY A 321 6.64 -15.63 -17.44
C GLY A 321 6.82 -14.86 -16.14
N ASP A 322 7.98 -14.26 -15.91
CA ASP A 322 8.28 -13.45 -14.74
C ASP A 322 7.39 -12.18 -14.70
N ALA A 323 7.14 -11.55 -15.86
CA ALA A 323 6.25 -10.39 -15.95
C ALA A 323 4.78 -10.76 -15.64
N GLN A 324 4.31 -11.93 -16.10
CA GLN A 324 2.97 -12.45 -15.75
C GLN A 324 2.87 -12.77 -14.25
N GLN A 325 3.92 -13.34 -13.66
CA GLN A 325 3.96 -13.60 -12.21
C GLN A 325 3.92 -12.32 -11.39
N GLU A 326 4.70 -11.31 -11.77
CA GLU A 326 4.72 -10.03 -11.06
C GLU A 326 3.38 -9.28 -11.24
N MET A 327 2.79 -9.29 -12.44
CA MET A 327 1.45 -8.72 -12.67
C MET A 327 0.40 -9.41 -11.79
N ALA A 328 0.38 -10.72 -11.74
CA ALA A 328 -0.56 -11.48 -10.92
C ALA A 328 -0.34 -11.26 -9.42
N LYS A 329 0.88 -10.99 -8.98
CA LYS A 329 1.18 -10.60 -7.60
C LYS A 329 0.59 -9.23 -7.28
N LEU A 330 0.79 -8.23 -8.15
CA LEU A 330 0.18 -6.90 -7.98
C LEU A 330 -1.36 -6.97 -8.00
N PHE A 331 -1.94 -7.81 -8.84
CA PHE A 331 -3.39 -8.05 -8.85
C PHE A 331 -3.89 -8.69 -7.56
N CYS A 332 -3.15 -9.67 -7.03
CA CYS A 332 -3.47 -10.28 -5.75
C CYS A 332 -3.42 -9.28 -4.60
N GLU A 333 -2.37 -8.46 -4.54
CA GLU A 333 -2.26 -7.39 -3.54
C GLU A 333 -3.43 -6.40 -3.66
N GLU A 334 -3.78 -5.98 -4.88
CA GLU A 334 -4.91 -5.08 -5.10
C GLU A 334 -6.22 -5.68 -4.60
N LEU A 335 -6.50 -6.95 -4.91
CA LEU A 335 -7.68 -7.65 -4.42
C LEU A 335 -7.73 -7.72 -2.90
N LEU A 336 -6.60 -8.03 -2.26
CA LEU A 336 -6.53 -8.14 -0.79
C LEU A 336 -6.80 -6.81 -0.08
N TYR A 337 -6.45 -5.68 -0.71
CA TYR A 337 -6.52 -4.37 -0.07
C TYR A 337 -7.63 -3.46 -0.62
N SER A 338 -8.28 -3.83 -1.72
CA SER A 338 -9.28 -2.96 -2.38
C SER A 338 -10.64 -3.61 -2.66
N LEU A 339 -10.75 -4.94 -2.57
CA LEU A 339 -11.96 -5.66 -2.99
C LEU A 339 -13.23 -5.31 -2.18
N TYR A 340 -13.09 -4.78 -0.98
CA TYR A 340 -14.21 -4.36 -0.14
C TYR A 340 -13.90 -3.06 0.60
N ASN A 341 -14.59 -2.03 0.23
CA ASN A 341 -14.68 -0.78 0.99
C ASN A 341 -15.83 -0.82 1.98
#